data_cee3d7aacc915296297697ae3a49d88e
#
_entry.id   cee3d7aacc915296297697ae3a49d88e
#
_cell.length_a   1.000
_cell.length_b   1.000
_cell.length_c   1.000
_cell.angle_alpha   90.00
_cell.angle_beta   90.00
_cell.angle_gamma   90.00
#
_symmetry.space_group_name_H-M   'P 1'
#
loop_
_entity.id
_entity.type
_entity.pdbx_description
1 polymer ?
#
loop_
_entity_poly.entity_id
_entity_poly.type
_entity_poly.pdbx_seq_one_letter_code
_entity_poly.pdbx_strand_id
1 'polypeptide(L)'
;MRKIAIYAGHGGADSGAIGQNGELEKDYTLKIATAAINALNASGYETITNRISDVSRDIADDANTANSAGVDYVAEIHLNSNSGTPATGTEVYYSITGGKGKELAENILNEITALGYKSRGIKTKKGSSGKDYFGIIRRTTAPAVLIEVCFINNPDDMSRLDCDAAGRAIASGILKMYSDNISDNAQQDNTASGDETNTSSKEAQVRQAKTAELQRILNEWYASGLNVDGIWGPKTAAACDNNLLKYKSPMIRTTYVTYIQQLLGVAGFATDVDGAYGPDTKAKVIDFQRSASLSVDGIVGKNTTKSLIDKFVEIYKNL
;
A
#
# COMPACT_ATOMS: atom_id res chain seq x y z
N MET A 1 -2.30 16.71 7.28
CA MET A 1 -1.54 15.51 6.87
C MET A 1 -1.75 15.34 5.38
N ARG A 2 -0.74 15.02 4.60
CA ARG A 2 -0.86 14.80 3.14
C ARG A 2 -1.59 13.50 2.88
N LYS A 3 -2.52 13.51 1.91
CA LYS A 3 -3.40 12.37 1.61
C LYS A 3 -3.20 11.89 0.18
N ILE A 4 -3.20 10.59 -0.02
CA ILE A 4 -3.00 9.96 -1.31
C ILE A 4 -4.09 8.90 -1.50
N ALA A 5 -4.79 8.92 -2.65
CA ALA A 5 -5.69 7.84 -2.99
C ALA A 5 -4.98 6.76 -3.80
N ILE A 6 -5.03 5.52 -3.31
CA ILE A 6 -4.52 4.31 -3.98
C ILE A 6 -5.70 3.37 -4.22
N TYR A 7 -6.03 3.17 -5.48
CA TYR A 7 -7.18 2.39 -5.90
C TYR A 7 -6.76 1.13 -6.63
N ALA A 8 -7.35 0.01 -6.21
CA ALA A 8 -7.21 -1.26 -6.91
C ALA A 8 -8.28 -1.35 -8.00
N GLY A 9 -7.88 -1.49 -9.24
CA GLY A 9 -8.80 -1.72 -10.36
C GLY A 9 -9.63 -2.98 -10.18
N HIS A 10 -10.86 -3.00 -10.71
CA HIS A 10 -11.79 -4.13 -10.66
C HIS A 10 -12.20 -4.54 -9.24
N GLY A 11 -12.91 -5.67 -9.08
CA GLY A 11 -13.32 -6.22 -7.79
C GLY A 11 -14.74 -6.80 -7.80
N GLY A 12 -15.00 -7.71 -6.89
CA GLY A 12 -16.29 -8.41 -6.79
C GLY A 12 -16.63 -9.18 -8.06
N ALA A 13 -17.74 -8.83 -8.72
CA ALA A 13 -18.18 -9.47 -9.96
C ALA A 13 -17.34 -9.08 -11.19
N ASP A 14 -16.59 -7.97 -11.14
CA ASP A 14 -15.69 -7.53 -12.19
C ASP A 14 -14.30 -8.15 -11.97
N SER A 15 -13.98 -9.20 -12.71
CA SER A 15 -12.67 -9.88 -12.63
C SER A 15 -11.52 -9.04 -13.21
N GLY A 16 -11.80 -8.03 -14.05
CA GLY A 16 -10.82 -7.47 -14.95
C GLY A 16 -10.38 -8.48 -16.02
N ALA A 17 -9.22 -8.27 -16.58
CA ALA A 17 -8.61 -9.19 -17.52
C ALA A 17 -8.26 -10.53 -16.84
N ILE A 18 -8.22 -11.60 -17.65
CA ILE A 18 -7.90 -12.96 -17.18
C ILE A 18 -6.60 -13.40 -17.84
N GLY A 19 -5.66 -13.84 -17.02
CA GLY A 19 -4.37 -14.38 -17.44
C GLY A 19 -4.49 -15.76 -18.08
N GLN A 20 -3.36 -16.26 -18.60
CA GLN A 20 -3.35 -17.53 -19.34
C GLN A 20 -3.64 -18.76 -18.47
N ASN A 21 -3.36 -18.70 -17.17
CA ASN A 21 -3.63 -19.79 -16.22
C ASN A 21 -4.86 -19.50 -15.33
N GLY A 22 -5.71 -18.55 -15.72
CA GLY A 22 -6.91 -18.17 -14.99
C GLY A 22 -6.67 -17.12 -13.89
N GLU A 23 -5.53 -16.47 -13.89
CA GLU A 23 -5.25 -15.34 -12.98
C GLU A 23 -6.27 -14.23 -13.21
N LEU A 24 -6.83 -13.67 -12.14
CA LEU A 24 -7.78 -12.56 -12.24
C LEU A 24 -7.09 -11.23 -11.91
N GLU A 25 -7.23 -10.23 -12.76
CA GLU A 25 -6.61 -8.91 -12.58
C GLU A 25 -6.96 -8.31 -11.22
N LYS A 26 -8.22 -8.40 -10.81
CA LYS A 26 -8.70 -7.87 -9.53
C LYS A 26 -7.90 -8.34 -8.32
N ASP A 27 -7.37 -9.58 -8.33
CA ASP A 27 -6.64 -10.15 -7.21
C ASP A 27 -5.23 -9.57 -7.11
N TYR A 28 -4.60 -9.33 -8.26
CA TYR A 28 -3.27 -8.73 -8.33
C TYR A 28 -3.31 -7.23 -8.04
N THR A 29 -4.28 -6.51 -8.59
CA THR A 29 -4.44 -5.07 -8.32
C THR A 29 -4.67 -4.80 -6.84
N LEU A 30 -5.44 -5.65 -6.14
CA LEU A 30 -5.63 -5.54 -4.69
C LEU A 30 -4.33 -5.78 -3.91
N LYS A 31 -3.54 -6.80 -4.28
CA LYS A 31 -2.25 -7.09 -3.63
C LYS A 31 -1.26 -5.93 -3.82
N ILE A 32 -1.14 -5.43 -5.05
CA ILE A 32 -0.23 -4.32 -5.36
C ILE A 32 -0.68 -3.03 -4.65
N ALA A 33 -1.98 -2.71 -4.66
CA ALA A 33 -2.53 -1.55 -3.96
C ALA A 33 -2.27 -1.64 -2.45
N THR A 34 -2.48 -2.81 -1.85
CA THR A 34 -2.20 -3.04 -0.43
C THR A 34 -0.72 -2.79 -0.10
N ALA A 35 0.20 -3.26 -0.92
CA ALA A 35 1.63 -3.01 -0.73
C ALA A 35 1.99 -1.52 -0.88
N ALA A 36 1.41 -0.82 -1.86
CA ALA A 36 1.61 0.63 -2.02
C ALA A 36 1.08 1.43 -0.83
N ILE A 37 -0.13 1.10 -0.35
CA ILE A 37 -0.76 1.70 0.84
C ILE A 37 0.15 1.51 2.06
N ASN A 38 0.64 0.29 2.28
CA ASN A 38 1.53 0.00 3.41
C ASN A 38 2.82 0.83 3.36
N ALA A 39 3.43 0.96 2.18
CA ALA A 39 4.65 1.74 2.00
C ALA A 39 4.41 3.24 2.22
N LEU A 40 3.31 3.80 1.72
CA LEU A 40 2.94 5.20 1.91
C LEU A 40 2.60 5.51 3.36
N ASN A 41 1.81 4.65 4.01
CA ASN A 41 1.48 4.79 5.43
C ASN A 41 2.74 4.69 6.31
N ALA A 42 3.66 3.79 5.98
CA ALA A 42 4.96 3.68 6.64
C ALA A 42 5.80 4.96 6.50
N SER A 43 5.62 5.68 5.38
CA SER A 43 6.28 6.97 5.12
C SER A 43 5.53 8.18 5.71
N GLY A 44 4.49 7.96 6.53
CA GLY A 44 3.76 9.03 7.25
C GLY A 44 2.67 9.72 6.45
N TYR A 45 2.25 9.16 5.32
CA TYR A 45 1.15 9.67 4.51
C TYR A 45 -0.17 8.98 4.87
N GLU A 46 -1.26 9.72 4.84
CA GLU A 46 -2.61 9.15 4.96
C GLU A 46 -3.04 8.61 3.60
N THR A 47 -3.55 7.38 3.57
CA THR A 47 -4.03 6.78 2.33
C THR A 47 -5.54 6.59 2.35
N ILE A 48 -6.16 6.83 1.20
CA ILE A 48 -7.56 6.54 0.90
C ILE A 48 -7.57 5.39 -0.09
N THR A 49 -8.43 4.39 0.13
CA THR A 49 -8.57 3.26 -0.80
C THR A 49 -10.02 2.97 -1.09
N ASN A 50 -10.30 2.37 -2.24
CA ASN A 50 -11.64 1.98 -2.67
C ASN A 50 -12.06 0.60 -2.14
N ARG A 51 -11.09 -0.28 -1.85
CA ARG A 51 -11.36 -1.61 -1.32
C ARG A 51 -10.15 -2.20 -0.60
N ILE A 52 -10.43 -3.02 0.39
CA ILE A 52 -9.44 -3.80 1.15
C ILE A 52 -9.68 -5.31 1.05
N SER A 53 -10.69 -5.72 0.28
CA SER A 53 -11.09 -7.10 0.02
C SER A 53 -11.69 -7.21 -1.38
N ASP A 54 -12.10 -8.41 -1.79
CA ASP A 54 -12.75 -8.62 -3.09
C ASP A 54 -14.23 -8.20 -3.04
N VAL A 55 -14.46 -6.91 -3.26
CA VAL A 55 -15.80 -6.31 -3.33
C VAL A 55 -15.91 -5.46 -4.60
N SER A 56 -17.15 -5.35 -5.12
CA SER A 56 -17.44 -4.47 -6.25
C SER A 56 -17.21 -3.01 -5.91
N ARG A 57 -16.79 -2.23 -6.89
CA ARG A 57 -16.51 -0.80 -6.80
C ARG A 57 -17.19 -0.02 -7.93
N ASP A 58 -17.37 1.27 -7.72
CA ASP A 58 -17.83 2.21 -8.73
C ASP A 58 -16.83 3.35 -8.91
N ILE A 59 -16.45 3.64 -10.15
CA ILE A 59 -15.46 4.68 -10.47
C ILE A 59 -15.93 6.09 -10.07
N ALA A 60 -17.24 6.36 -10.13
CA ALA A 60 -17.76 7.65 -9.73
C ALA A 60 -17.67 7.83 -8.20
N ASP A 61 -17.96 6.78 -7.44
CA ASP A 61 -17.84 6.78 -5.98
C ASP A 61 -16.38 6.91 -5.54
N ASP A 62 -15.46 6.21 -6.21
CA ASP A 62 -14.02 6.32 -5.97
C ASP A 62 -13.52 7.76 -6.20
N ALA A 63 -13.90 8.36 -7.32
CA ALA A 63 -13.52 9.74 -7.64
C ALA A 63 -14.15 10.74 -6.64
N ASN A 64 -15.41 10.55 -6.27
CA ASN A 64 -16.09 11.39 -5.28
C ASN A 64 -15.43 11.28 -3.90
N THR A 65 -15.01 10.08 -3.52
CA THR A 65 -14.29 9.84 -2.25
C THR A 65 -12.94 10.57 -2.25
N ALA A 66 -12.15 10.46 -3.31
CA ALA A 66 -10.88 11.17 -3.46
C ALA A 66 -11.08 12.70 -3.40
N ASN A 67 -12.08 13.22 -4.15
CA ASN A 67 -12.38 14.65 -4.21
C ASN A 67 -12.83 15.19 -2.84
N SER A 68 -13.70 14.46 -2.15
CA SER A 68 -14.21 14.85 -0.83
C SER A 68 -13.13 14.81 0.25
N ALA A 69 -12.20 13.86 0.15
CA ALA A 69 -11.08 13.74 1.06
C ALA A 69 -9.98 14.81 0.81
N GLY A 70 -10.01 15.48 -0.34
CA GLY A 70 -9.01 16.48 -0.72
C GLY A 70 -7.62 15.88 -0.84
N VAL A 71 -7.48 14.76 -1.54
CA VAL A 71 -6.20 14.08 -1.72
C VAL A 71 -5.24 14.88 -2.60
N ASP A 72 -3.95 14.74 -2.37
CA ASP A 72 -2.90 15.40 -3.18
C ASP A 72 -2.74 14.71 -4.54
N TYR A 73 -2.82 13.38 -4.58
CA TYR A 73 -2.64 12.54 -5.78
C TYR A 73 -3.57 11.32 -5.75
N VAL A 74 -3.89 10.80 -6.94
CA VAL A 74 -4.65 9.56 -7.13
C VAL A 74 -3.87 8.62 -8.03
N ALA A 75 -3.72 7.36 -7.62
CA ALA A 75 -3.13 6.29 -8.43
C ALA A 75 -4.08 5.09 -8.47
N GLU A 76 -4.59 4.76 -9.65
CA GLU A 76 -5.39 3.57 -9.90
C GLU A 76 -4.51 2.49 -10.54
N ILE A 77 -4.55 1.26 -10.00
CA ILE A 77 -3.65 0.16 -10.35
C ILE A 77 -4.39 -0.88 -11.17
N HIS A 78 -3.82 -1.24 -12.32
CA HIS A 78 -4.31 -2.21 -13.28
C HIS A 78 -3.21 -3.13 -13.78
N LEU A 79 -3.59 -4.22 -14.45
CA LEU A 79 -2.74 -5.06 -15.26
C LEU A 79 -3.27 -5.06 -16.70
N ASN A 80 -2.41 -4.72 -17.65
CA ASN A 80 -2.76 -4.65 -19.04
C ASN A 80 -3.09 -6.03 -19.63
N SER A 81 -3.83 -6.04 -20.73
CA SER A 81 -4.10 -7.24 -21.53
C SER A 81 -4.28 -6.87 -22.99
N ASN A 82 -3.95 -7.77 -23.89
CA ASN A 82 -4.26 -7.63 -25.30
C ASN A 82 -4.66 -8.96 -25.93
N SER A 83 -5.47 -8.89 -27.00
CA SER A 83 -5.97 -10.07 -27.72
C SER A 83 -5.10 -10.49 -28.91
N GLY A 84 -3.98 -9.81 -29.16
CA GLY A 84 -3.11 -10.04 -30.31
C GLY A 84 -1.77 -10.66 -29.94
N THR A 85 -0.72 -10.24 -30.65
CA THR A 85 0.67 -10.64 -30.36
C THR A 85 1.01 -10.33 -28.90
N PRO A 86 1.68 -11.23 -28.18
CA PRO A 86 2.02 -11.00 -26.79
C PRO A 86 2.74 -9.67 -26.58
N ALA A 87 2.09 -8.74 -25.89
CA ALA A 87 2.68 -7.49 -25.47
C ALA A 87 3.32 -7.67 -24.08
N THR A 88 4.32 -6.85 -23.76
CA THR A 88 5.06 -6.93 -22.51
C THR A 88 5.40 -5.52 -22.03
N GLY A 89 5.55 -5.38 -20.72
CA GLY A 89 6.06 -4.18 -20.08
C GLY A 89 5.00 -3.31 -19.41
N THR A 90 5.44 -2.20 -18.87
CA THR A 90 4.65 -1.28 -18.05
C THR A 90 4.35 0.03 -18.76
N GLU A 91 3.18 0.61 -18.52
CA GLU A 91 2.79 1.93 -19.02
C GLU A 91 1.94 2.66 -17.98
N VAL A 92 2.02 4.01 -17.97
CA VAL A 92 1.25 4.83 -17.03
C VAL A 92 0.50 5.90 -17.80
N TYR A 93 -0.81 5.96 -17.59
CA TYR A 93 -1.68 6.97 -18.18
C TYR A 93 -1.87 8.15 -17.25
N TYR A 94 -1.87 9.35 -17.82
CA TYR A 94 -2.12 10.62 -17.15
C TYR A 94 -3.09 11.50 -17.96
N SER A 95 -3.53 12.64 -17.40
CA SER A 95 -4.48 13.53 -18.07
C SER A 95 -3.90 14.14 -19.35
N ILE A 96 -4.75 14.27 -20.38
CA ILE A 96 -4.43 14.99 -21.61
C ILE A 96 -4.01 16.46 -21.37
N THR A 97 -4.27 17.00 -20.17
CA THR A 97 -3.86 18.36 -19.77
C THR A 97 -2.42 18.43 -19.24
N GLY A 98 -1.78 17.29 -19.00
CA GLY A 98 -0.40 17.24 -18.49
C GLY A 98 -0.28 17.60 -17.01
N GLY A 99 0.60 18.54 -16.71
CA GLY A 99 0.82 19.06 -15.35
C GLY A 99 1.40 18.02 -14.38
N LYS A 100 1.05 18.13 -13.09
CA LYS A 100 1.52 17.24 -12.02
C LYS A 100 1.18 15.76 -12.26
N GLY A 101 0.12 15.46 -13.01
CA GLY A 101 -0.21 14.08 -13.38
C GLY A 101 0.82 13.47 -14.32
N LYS A 102 1.42 14.26 -15.22
CA LYS A 102 2.50 13.81 -16.10
C LYS A 102 3.76 13.47 -15.29
N GLU A 103 4.17 14.36 -14.40
CA GLU A 103 5.33 14.19 -13.52
C GLU A 103 5.16 12.94 -12.61
N LEU A 104 3.96 12.78 -12.03
CA LEU A 104 3.61 11.59 -11.26
C LEU A 104 3.74 10.30 -12.08
N ALA A 105 3.25 10.32 -13.33
CA ALA A 105 3.33 9.17 -14.23
C ALA A 105 4.80 8.83 -14.57
N GLU A 106 5.64 9.82 -14.82
CA GLU A 106 7.08 9.65 -15.09
C GLU A 106 7.80 9.02 -13.90
N ASN A 107 7.56 9.54 -12.70
CA ASN A 107 8.17 9.03 -11.47
C ASN A 107 7.78 7.57 -11.21
N ILE A 108 6.49 7.23 -11.31
CA ILE A 108 6.01 5.86 -11.09
C ILE A 108 6.56 4.90 -12.17
N LEU A 109 6.52 5.31 -13.44
CA LEU A 109 7.05 4.50 -14.53
C LEU A 109 8.53 4.15 -14.32
N ASN A 110 9.33 5.13 -13.91
CA ASN A 110 10.76 4.93 -13.65
C ASN A 110 11.00 3.90 -12.55
N GLU A 111 10.21 3.94 -11.46
CA GLU A 111 10.34 2.99 -10.37
C GLU A 111 9.93 1.57 -10.78
N ILE A 112 8.83 1.42 -11.54
CA ILE A 112 8.40 0.10 -11.99
C ILE A 112 9.38 -0.48 -13.02
N THR A 113 9.93 0.35 -13.92
CA THR A 113 10.94 -0.12 -14.89
C THR A 113 12.24 -0.55 -14.22
N ALA A 114 12.60 0.02 -13.07
CA ALA A 114 13.73 -0.43 -12.26
C ALA A 114 13.59 -1.88 -11.74
N LEU A 115 12.36 -2.42 -11.69
CA LEU A 115 12.10 -3.83 -11.40
C LEU A 115 12.36 -4.77 -12.59
N GLY A 116 12.81 -4.22 -13.73
CA GLY A 116 13.15 -4.97 -14.92
C GLY A 116 12.02 -5.10 -15.95
N TYR A 117 10.90 -4.39 -15.78
CA TYR A 117 9.86 -4.32 -16.83
C TYR A 117 10.29 -3.42 -17.96
N LYS A 118 9.93 -3.83 -19.19
CA LYS A 118 10.11 -2.99 -20.36
C LYS A 118 9.24 -1.75 -20.27
N SER A 119 9.84 -0.57 -20.41
CA SER A 119 9.07 0.67 -20.51
C SER A 119 8.29 0.76 -21.81
N ARG A 120 7.00 1.04 -21.69
CA ARG A 120 6.11 1.40 -22.83
C ARG A 120 5.79 2.90 -22.82
N GLY A 121 6.39 3.65 -21.87
CA GLY A 121 6.26 5.08 -21.73
C GLY A 121 5.00 5.52 -20.96
N ILE A 122 5.00 6.81 -20.63
CA ILE A 122 3.80 7.47 -20.13
C ILE A 122 2.88 7.84 -21.31
N LYS A 123 1.57 7.83 -21.08
CA LYS A 123 0.58 7.99 -22.15
C LYS A 123 -0.59 8.85 -21.74
N THR A 124 -1.25 9.42 -22.73
CA THR A 124 -2.58 10.00 -22.60
C THR A 124 -3.56 9.25 -23.48
N LYS A 125 -4.83 9.22 -23.10
CA LYS A 125 -5.89 8.65 -23.93
C LYS A 125 -7.10 9.56 -23.94
N LYS A 126 -7.46 10.07 -25.11
CA LYS A 126 -8.62 10.93 -25.30
C LYS A 126 -9.86 10.09 -25.63
N GLY A 127 -10.94 10.34 -24.92
CA GLY A 127 -12.24 9.74 -25.19
C GLY A 127 -12.99 10.45 -26.33
N SER A 128 -14.11 9.87 -26.77
CA SER A 128 -14.96 10.43 -27.84
C SER A 128 -15.54 11.79 -27.51
N SER A 129 -15.72 12.10 -26.20
CA SER A 129 -16.18 13.41 -25.74
C SER A 129 -15.11 14.51 -25.74
N GLY A 130 -13.88 14.19 -26.17
CA GLY A 130 -12.75 15.11 -26.14
C GLY A 130 -12.06 15.25 -24.77
N LYS A 131 -12.57 14.60 -23.72
CA LYS A 131 -12.00 14.54 -22.35
C LYS A 131 -11.15 13.30 -22.18
N ASP A 132 -10.48 13.16 -21.03
CA ASP A 132 -9.76 11.95 -20.68
C ASP A 132 -10.66 10.70 -20.79
N TYR A 133 -10.11 9.64 -21.35
CA TYR A 133 -10.82 8.37 -21.54
C TYR A 133 -11.10 7.69 -20.20
N PHE A 134 -10.09 7.59 -19.33
CA PHE A 134 -10.20 6.89 -18.07
C PHE A 134 -11.04 7.68 -17.06
N GLY A 135 -12.00 7.01 -16.43
CA GLY A 135 -12.97 7.60 -15.54
C GLY A 135 -12.32 8.25 -14.32
N ILE A 136 -11.36 7.59 -13.70
CA ILE A 136 -10.67 8.10 -12.53
C ILE A 136 -9.88 9.38 -12.85
N ILE A 137 -9.17 9.42 -13.97
CA ILE A 137 -8.41 10.61 -14.39
C ILE A 137 -9.35 11.78 -14.71
N ARG A 138 -10.48 11.49 -15.36
CA ARG A 138 -11.45 12.51 -15.80
C ARG A 138 -12.25 13.12 -14.67
N ARG A 139 -12.53 12.37 -13.59
CA ARG A 139 -13.49 12.73 -12.54
C ARG A 139 -12.84 13.26 -11.28
N THR A 140 -11.54 13.03 -11.08
CA THR A 140 -10.81 13.54 -9.92
C THR A 140 -10.30 14.96 -10.15
N THR A 141 -10.31 15.77 -9.09
CA THR A 141 -9.74 17.13 -9.09
C THR A 141 -8.23 17.10 -8.85
N ALA A 142 -7.76 16.15 -8.07
CA ALA A 142 -6.34 15.93 -7.86
C ALA A 142 -5.68 15.34 -9.12
N PRO A 143 -4.38 15.60 -9.36
CA PRO A 143 -3.61 14.90 -10.38
C PRO A 143 -3.72 13.39 -10.21
N ALA A 144 -4.19 12.71 -11.27
CA ALA A 144 -4.49 11.28 -11.23
C ALA A 144 -3.76 10.53 -12.35
N VAL A 145 -3.38 9.29 -12.04
CA VAL A 145 -2.78 8.34 -12.99
C VAL A 145 -3.49 7.00 -12.96
N LEU A 146 -3.45 6.28 -14.08
CA LEU A 146 -3.81 4.87 -14.18
C LEU A 146 -2.56 4.10 -14.60
N ILE A 147 -2.21 3.09 -13.81
CA ILE A 147 -0.96 2.33 -13.92
C ILE A 147 -1.28 0.95 -14.46
N GLU A 148 -0.70 0.62 -15.61
CA GLU A 148 -0.68 -0.73 -16.18
C GLU A 148 0.66 -1.36 -15.83
N VAL A 149 0.72 -2.11 -14.73
CA VAL A 149 1.99 -2.59 -14.16
C VAL A 149 2.70 -3.54 -15.10
N CYS A 150 1.97 -4.48 -15.69
CA CYS A 150 2.48 -5.45 -16.68
C CYS A 150 1.30 -6.08 -17.44
N PHE A 151 1.57 -6.99 -18.39
CA PHE A 151 0.51 -7.71 -19.10
C PHE A 151 0.16 -9.01 -18.40
N ILE A 152 -1.08 -9.13 -17.89
CA ILE A 152 -1.55 -10.32 -17.18
C ILE A 152 -1.59 -11.57 -18.08
N ASN A 153 -1.75 -11.38 -19.39
CA ASN A 153 -1.73 -12.46 -20.36
C ASN A 153 -0.35 -12.72 -21.00
N ASN A 154 0.72 -12.16 -20.41
CA ASN A 154 2.10 -12.43 -20.81
C ASN A 154 2.80 -13.24 -19.71
N PRO A 155 3.21 -14.51 -19.98
CA PRO A 155 3.82 -15.38 -18.96
C PRO A 155 5.14 -14.83 -18.39
N ASP A 156 5.95 -14.14 -19.21
CA ASP A 156 7.22 -13.56 -18.76
C ASP A 156 6.98 -12.39 -17.81
N ASP A 157 5.99 -11.53 -18.10
CA ASP A 157 5.59 -10.44 -17.22
C ASP A 157 5.04 -10.98 -15.89
N MET A 158 4.17 -12.01 -15.94
CA MET A 158 3.58 -12.59 -14.74
C MET A 158 4.58 -13.38 -13.90
N SER A 159 5.55 -14.07 -14.53
CA SER A 159 6.63 -14.77 -13.81
C SER A 159 7.55 -13.82 -13.04
N ARG A 160 7.65 -12.57 -13.49
CA ARG A 160 8.41 -11.49 -12.87
C ARG A 160 7.63 -10.76 -11.78
N LEU A 161 6.30 -10.86 -11.76
CA LEU A 161 5.44 -10.04 -10.93
C LEU A 161 5.57 -10.41 -9.44
N ASP A 162 6.28 -9.56 -8.72
CA ASP A 162 6.23 -9.45 -7.27
C ASP A 162 5.31 -8.26 -6.92
N CYS A 163 4.12 -8.55 -6.41
CA CYS A 163 3.12 -7.54 -6.07
C CYS A 163 3.62 -6.57 -4.99
N ASP A 164 4.41 -7.06 -4.04
CA ASP A 164 4.95 -6.24 -2.96
C ASP A 164 6.02 -5.28 -3.49
N ALA A 165 6.92 -5.76 -4.37
CA ALA A 165 7.91 -4.91 -5.01
C ALA A 165 7.24 -3.86 -5.92
N ALA A 166 6.23 -4.25 -6.71
CA ALA A 166 5.48 -3.33 -7.57
C ALA A 166 4.76 -2.25 -6.74
N GLY A 167 4.10 -2.63 -5.64
CA GLY A 167 3.45 -1.66 -4.75
C GLY A 167 4.43 -0.69 -4.12
N ARG A 168 5.59 -1.16 -3.64
CA ARG A 168 6.65 -0.28 -3.13
C ARG A 168 7.20 0.65 -4.20
N ALA A 169 7.40 0.19 -5.42
CA ALA A 169 7.83 1.02 -6.53
C ALA A 169 6.83 2.13 -6.85
N ILE A 170 5.52 1.84 -6.87
CA ILE A 170 4.48 2.85 -7.03
C ILE A 170 4.54 3.89 -5.90
N ALA A 171 4.65 3.43 -4.65
CA ALA A 171 4.76 4.33 -3.51
C ALA A 171 6.02 5.23 -3.60
N SER A 172 7.17 4.67 -3.99
CA SER A 172 8.41 5.43 -4.21
C SER A 172 8.23 6.52 -5.26
N GLY A 173 7.61 6.19 -6.41
CA GLY A 173 7.32 7.18 -7.46
C GLY A 173 6.40 8.32 -6.97
N ILE A 174 5.39 8.00 -6.15
CA ILE A 174 4.52 9.01 -5.54
C ILE A 174 5.29 9.89 -4.55
N LEU A 175 6.14 9.31 -3.72
CA LEU A 175 6.93 10.05 -2.72
C LEU A 175 7.89 11.05 -3.34
N LYS A 176 8.39 10.81 -4.55
CA LYS A 176 9.23 11.77 -5.29
C LYS A 176 8.51 13.09 -5.58
N MET A 177 7.17 13.07 -5.71
CA MET A 177 6.36 14.29 -5.89
C MET A 177 6.44 15.26 -4.71
N TYR A 178 6.97 14.83 -3.58
CA TYR A 178 7.11 15.63 -2.38
C TYR A 178 8.55 16.05 -2.06
N SER A 179 9.53 15.47 -2.77
CA SER A 179 10.96 15.73 -2.54
C SER A 179 11.38 17.15 -2.95
N ASP A 180 10.76 17.70 -3.99
CA ASP A 180 11.10 19.03 -4.52
C ASP A 180 10.62 20.19 -3.61
N ASN A 181 9.69 19.92 -2.66
CA ASN A 181 9.24 20.92 -1.68
C ASN A 181 10.17 21.04 -0.45
N ILE A 182 11.21 20.22 -0.35
CA ILE A 182 12.20 20.29 0.73
C ILE A 182 13.33 21.27 0.37
N SER A 183 13.52 21.56 -0.93
CA SER A 183 14.60 22.43 -1.42
C SER A 183 14.33 23.93 -1.20
N ASP A 184 13.07 24.36 -1.05
CA ASP A 184 12.73 25.79 -0.93
C ASP A 184 12.70 26.30 0.52
N ASN A 185 12.86 25.44 1.54
CA ASN A 185 12.90 25.83 2.96
C ASN A 185 14.23 25.55 3.68
N ALA A 186 15.26 25.11 2.96
CA ALA A 186 16.58 24.81 3.54
C ALA A 186 17.63 25.81 3.07
N GLN A 187 17.41 27.10 3.37
CA GLN A 187 18.48 28.09 3.30
C GLN A 187 18.51 28.88 4.61
N GLN A 188 18.98 28.23 5.67
CA GLN A 188 19.70 28.74 6.81
C GLN A 188 19.93 27.59 7.81
N ASP A 189 20.98 26.85 7.69
CA ASP A 189 22.09 26.72 8.63
C ASP A 189 23.03 25.61 8.15
N ASN A 190 24.19 26.00 7.71
CA ASN A 190 25.30 25.09 7.42
C ASN A 190 26.11 24.90 8.70
N THR A 191 26.16 23.66 9.21
CA THR A 191 27.45 23.06 9.63
C THR A 191 27.33 21.54 9.74
N ALA A 192 28.33 20.91 9.21
CA ALA A 192 28.48 19.47 9.02
C ALA A 192 28.34 18.60 10.27
N SER A 193 27.67 17.44 10.11
CA SER A 193 28.21 16.14 10.53
C SER A 193 27.23 15.00 10.25
N GLY A 194 27.68 13.98 9.54
CA GLY A 194 27.44 12.55 9.81
C GLY A 194 26.09 11.94 9.51
N ASP A 195 26.13 11.07 8.57
CA ASP A 195 25.19 10.05 8.05
C ASP A 195 24.31 9.25 9.07
N GLU A 196 24.60 9.33 10.36
CA GLU A 196 23.87 8.56 11.40
C GLU A 196 22.56 9.22 11.87
N THR A 197 22.37 10.52 11.65
CA THR A 197 21.17 11.25 12.14
C THR A 197 19.96 11.07 11.24
N ASN A 198 20.16 10.75 9.97
CA ASN A 198 19.07 10.60 8.99
C ASN A 198 18.35 9.23 9.13
N THR A 199 19.08 8.19 9.47
CA THR A 199 18.54 6.83 9.70
C THR A 199 17.66 6.79 10.95
N SER A 200 18.07 7.42 12.04
CA SER A 200 17.32 7.52 13.30
C SER A 200 15.99 8.27 13.12
N SER A 201 15.95 9.30 12.29
CA SER A 201 14.72 10.06 12.02
C SER A 201 13.72 9.25 11.17
N LYS A 202 14.20 8.47 10.20
CA LYS A 202 13.38 7.61 9.34
C LYS A 202 12.76 6.44 10.13
N GLU A 203 13.55 5.79 10.98
CA GLU A 203 13.05 4.73 11.88
C GLU A 203 11.94 5.25 12.80
N ALA A 204 12.11 6.42 13.38
CA ALA A 204 11.11 7.03 14.26
C ALA A 204 9.81 7.33 13.50
N GLN A 205 9.89 7.85 12.27
CA GLN A 205 8.73 8.14 11.42
C GLN A 205 7.97 6.87 11.02
N VAL A 206 8.68 5.82 10.59
CA VAL A 206 8.07 4.53 10.22
C VAL A 206 7.37 3.90 11.43
N ARG A 207 8.02 3.90 12.59
CA ARG A 207 7.44 3.42 13.86
C ARG A 207 6.20 4.19 14.23
N GLN A 208 6.26 5.52 14.15
CA GLN A 208 5.14 6.40 14.45
C GLN A 208 3.95 6.12 13.52
N ALA A 209 4.18 5.99 12.22
CA ALA A 209 3.14 5.69 11.25
C ALA A 209 2.45 4.34 11.53
N LYS A 210 3.21 3.27 11.78
CA LYS A 210 2.66 1.95 12.09
C LYS A 210 1.93 1.91 13.43
N THR A 211 2.40 2.62 14.43
CA THR A 211 1.71 2.74 15.72
C THR A 211 0.40 3.53 15.57
N ALA A 212 0.38 4.61 14.79
CA ALA A 212 -0.83 5.39 14.52
C ALA A 212 -1.89 4.58 13.76
N GLU A 213 -1.47 3.75 12.81
CA GLU A 213 -2.34 2.81 12.10
C GLU A 213 -3.00 1.83 13.08
N LEU A 214 -2.23 1.20 13.95
CA LEU A 214 -2.75 0.33 15.00
C LEU A 214 -3.74 1.05 15.92
N GLN A 215 -3.44 2.27 16.35
CA GLN A 215 -4.30 3.07 17.24
C GLN A 215 -5.66 3.36 16.58
N ARG A 216 -5.69 3.68 15.27
CA ARG A 216 -6.95 3.85 14.50
C ARG A 216 -7.75 2.55 14.49
N ILE A 217 -7.10 1.43 14.17
CA ILE A 217 -7.74 0.10 14.12
C ILE A 217 -8.34 -0.27 15.48
N LEU A 218 -7.59 -0.08 16.57
CA LEU A 218 -8.07 -0.37 17.91
C LEU A 218 -9.23 0.53 18.35
N ASN A 219 -9.25 1.79 17.92
CA ASN A 219 -10.37 2.70 18.15
C ASN A 219 -11.62 2.27 17.36
N GLU A 220 -11.45 1.95 16.09
CA GLU A 220 -12.56 1.59 15.18
C GLU A 220 -13.24 0.29 15.62
N TRP A 221 -12.46 -0.75 15.90
CA TRP A 221 -12.99 -2.08 16.18
C TRP A 221 -13.32 -2.35 17.65
N TYR A 222 -12.67 -1.64 18.57
CA TYR A 222 -12.77 -1.94 19.98
C TYR A 222 -13.09 -0.71 20.85
N ALA A 223 -13.37 0.45 20.23
CA ALA A 223 -13.66 1.69 20.92
C ALA A 223 -12.61 2.02 22.02
N SER A 224 -11.33 1.79 21.74
CA SER A 224 -10.24 1.85 22.75
C SER A 224 -9.93 3.26 23.25
N GLY A 225 -10.48 4.32 22.64
CA GLY A 225 -10.32 5.72 23.08
C GLY A 225 -8.87 6.22 23.07
N LEU A 226 -8.05 5.72 22.14
CA LEU A 226 -6.64 6.10 22.01
C LEU A 226 -6.50 7.43 21.28
N ASN A 227 -5.53 8.25 21.67
CA ASN A 227 -5.02 9.30 20.80
C ASN A 227 -4.26 8.64 19.65
N VAL A 228 -4.54 9.09 18.41
CA VAL A 228 -3.83 8.62 17.21
C VAL A 228 -2.60 9.49 17.01
N ASP A 229 -1.59 9.32 17.88
CA ASP A 229 -0.35 10.10 17.91
C ASP A 229 0.87 9.33 17.39
N GLY A 230 0.68 8.02 17.14
CA GLY A 230 1.77 7.13 16.72
C GLY A 230 2.76 6.79 17.81
N ILE A 231 2.46 7.10 19.08
CA ILE A 231 3.32 6.82 20.21
C ILE A 231 2.91 5.50 20.86
N TRP A 232 3.85 4.55 20.92
CA TRP A 232 3.65 3.32 21.68
C TRP A 232 3.72 3.59 23.18
N GLY A 233 2.61 3.94 23.77
CA GLY A 233 2.49 4.22 25.21
C GLY A 233 1.75 3.14 25.97
N PRO A 234 1.62 3.30 27.31
CA PRO A 234 0.90 2.35 28.16
C PRO A 234 -0.55 2.11 27.73
N LYS A 235 -1.26 3.13 27.24
CA LYS A 235 -2.64 3.02 26.75
C LYS A 235 -2.73 2.15 25.50
N THR A 236 -1.82 2.34 24.52
CA THR A 236 -1.75 1.50 23.30
C THR A 236 -1.41 0.05 23.66
N ALA A 237 -0.46 -0.16 24.56
CA ALA A 237 -0.10 -1.48 25.04
C ALA A 237 -1.29 -2.18 25.74
N ALA A 238 -1.98 -1.49 26.64
CA ALA A 238 -3.16 -2.02 27.32
C ALA A 238 -4.30 -2.34 26.33
N ALA A 239 -4.51 -1.51 25.31
CA ALA A 239 -5.53 -1.78 24.31
C ALA A 239 -5.23 -3.07 23.51
N CYS A 240 -3.97 -3.37 23.20
CA CYS A 240 -3.57 -4.65 22.59
C CYS A 240 -3.85 -5.84 23.54
N ASP A 241 -3.53 -5.71 24.82
CA ASP A 241 -3.77 -6.79 25.81
C ASP A 241 -5.25 -7.00 26.11
N ASN A 242 -6.07 -5.95 26.04
CA ASN A 242 -7.53 -6.05 26.19
C ASN A 242 -8.20 -6.70 24.99
N ASN A 243 -7.54 -6.69 23.83
CA ASN A 243 -8.08 -7.16 22.55
C ASN A 243 -7.18 -8.24 21.92
N LEU A 244 -6.84 -9.25 22.70
CA LEU A 244 -5.98 -10.36 22.25
C LEU A 244 -6.52 -11.07 21.02
N LEU A 245 -5.67 -11.25 20.00
CA LEU A 245 -5.98 -12.12 18.88
C LEU A 245 -5.48 -13.53 19.18
N LYS A 246 -6.40 -14.48 19.11
CA LYS A 246 -6.10 -15.91 19.30
C LYS A 246 -7.05 -16.78 18.49
N TYR A 247 -6.57 -17.95 18.10
CA TYR A 247 -7.43 -18.91 17.44
C TYR A 247 -8.56 -19.37 18.38
N LYS A 248 -9.80 -19.25 17.91
CA LYS A 248 -11.02 -19.71 18.60
C LYS A 248 -12.12 -20.03 17.59
N SER A 249 -13.18 -20.69 18.01
CA SER A 249 -14.39 -20.90 17.22
C SER A 249 -15.56 -20.08 17.83
N PRO A 250 -16.27 -19.25 17.05
CA PRO A 250 -15.94 -18.83 15.69
C PRO A 250 -14.64 -18.03 15.62
N MET A 251 -13.96 -18.08 14.45
CA MET A 251 -12.71 -17.34 14.24
C MET A 251 -12.90 -15.83 14.39
N ILE A 252 -11.92 -15.17 14.99
CA ILE A 252 -11.86 -13.70 15.01
C ILE A 252 -11.63 -13.21 13.58
N ARG A 253 -12.47 -12.27 13.12
CA ARG A 253 -12.31 -11.57 11.84
C ARG A 253 -12.38 -10.08 12.05
N THR A 254 -11.25 -9.39 11.86
CA THR A 254 -11.13 -7.93 12.09
C THR A 254 -9.99 -7.34 11.26
N THR A 255 -10.03 -6.04 11.01
CA THR A 255 -8.89 -5.32 10.43
C THR A 255 -7.63 -5.43 11.29
N TYR A 256 -7.76 -5.64 12.60
CA TYR A 256 -6.60 -5.91 13.47
C TYR A 256 -5.90 -7.22 13.10
N VAL A 257 -6.65 -8.28 12.72
CA VAL A 257 -6.04 -9.51 12.19
C VAL A 257 -5.33 -9.23 10.86
N THR A 258 -5.98 -8.50 9.94
CA THR A 258 -5.38 -8.09 8.67
C THR A 258 -4.05 -7.37 8.89
N TYR A 259 -4.02 -6.41 9.81
CA TYR A 259 -2.82 -5.66 10.18
C TYR A 259 -1.69 -6.58 10.68
N ILE A 260 -2.00 -7.56 11.53
CA ILE A 260 -1.02 -8.54 12.03
C ILE A 260 -0.53 -9.45 10.91
N GLN A 261 -1.42 -9.93 10.03
CA GLN A 261 -1.05 -10.77 8.87
C GLN A 261 -0.09 -10.03 7.92
N GLN A 262 -0.32 -8.74 7.66
CA GLN A 262 0.57 -7.89 6.87
C GLN A 262 1.96 -7.74 7.51
N LEU A 263 2.00 -7.47 8.82
CA LEU A 263 3.28 -7.37 9.54
C LEU A 263 4.04 -8.70 9.57
N LEU A 264 3.33 -9.83 9.70
CA LEU A 264 3.93 -11.17 9.62
C LEU A 264 4.54 -11.41 8.22
N GLY A 265 3.82 -11.03 7.16
CA GLY A 265 4.32 -11.14 5.78
C GLY A 265 5.64 -10.38 5.59
N VAL A 266 5.69 -9.13 6.03
CA VAL A 266 6.93 -8.31 5.98
C VAL A 266 8.05 -8.91 6.83
N ALA A 267 7.72 -9.50 7.98
CA ALA A 267 8.70 -10.16 8.85
C ALA A 267 9.21 -11.50 8.32
N GLY A 268 8.73 -11.97 7.16
CA GLY A 268 9.13 -13.24 6.54
C GLY A 268 8.28 -14.44 6.95
N PHE A 269 7.14 -14.21 7.64
CA PHE A 269 6.20 -15.24 8.10
C PHE A 269 4.85 -15.11 7.38
N ALA A 270 4.87 -15.13 6.04
CA ALA A 270 3.70 -14.90 5.21
C ALA A 270 2.54 -15.87 5.52
N THR A 271 1.33 -15.35 5.54
CA THR A 271 0.03 -16.02 5.62
C THR A 271 -0.95 -15.29 4.72
N ASP A 272 -2.10 -15.89 4.42
CA ASP A 272 -3.15 -15.20 3.71
C ASP A 272 -3.61 -13.96 4.50
N VAL A 273 -3.74 -12.81 3.82
CA VAL A 273 -4.19 -11.55 4.42
C VAL A 273 -5.71 -11.45 4.25
N ASP A 274 -6.45 -12.31 4.96
CA ASP A 274 -7.91 -12.48 4.85
C ASP A 274 -8.69 -11.91 6.04
N GLY A 275 -7.96 -11.33 7.00
CA GLY A 275 -8.52 -10.78 8.22
C GLY A 275 -9.05 -11.82 9.21
N ALA A 276 -8.82 -13.13 8.97
CA ALA A 276 -9.27 -14.22 9.83
C ALA A 276 -8.13 -14.80 10.66
N TYR A 277 -8.28 -14.85 11.97
CA TYR A 277 -7.31 -15.52 12.84
C TYR A 277 -7.51 -17.04 12.83
N GLY A 278 -7.11 -17.67 11.73
CA GLY A 278 -7.20 -19.10 11.50
C GLY A 278 -6.00 -19.90 12.05
N PRO A 279 -6.01 -21.24 11.82
CA PRO A 279 -4.90 -22.11 12.21
C PRO A 279 -3.56 -21.71 11.55
N ASP A 280 -3.59 -21.28 10.29
CA ASP A 280 -2.39 -20.84 9.57
C ASP A 280 -1.83 -19.56 10.17
N THR A 281 -2.65 -18.52 10.36
CA THR A 281 -2.22 -17.27 11.05
C THR A 281 -1.63 -17.58 12.43
N LYS A 282 -2.27 -18.47 13.21
CA LYS A 282 -1.72 -18.91 14.50
C LYS A 282 -0.35 -19.55 14.37
N ALA A 283 -0.16 -20.44 13.38
CA ALA A 283 1.13 -21.10 13.15
C ALA A 283 2.23 -20.07 12.84
N LYS A 284 1.94 -19.10 11.96
CA LYS A 284 2.89 -18.03 11.62
C LYS A 284 3.20 -17.09 12.80
N VAL A 285 2.22 -16.82 13.67
CA VAL A 285 2.45 -16.09 14.92
C VAL A 285 3.41 -16.88 15.84
N ILE A 286 3.21 -18.19 15.99
CA ILE A 286 4.09 -19.06 16.77
C ILE A 286 5.52 -19.03 16.22
N ASP A 287 5.70 -19.13 14.90
CA ASP A 287 7.01 -19.12 14.27
C ASP A 287 7.70 -17.75 14.46
N PHE A 288 6.96 -16.66 14.30
CA PHE A 288 7.47 -15.33 14.60
C PHE A 288 7.85 -15.16 16.08
N GLN A 289 6.97 -15.56 17.01
CA GLN A 289 7.25 -15.48 18.46
C GLN A 289 8.53 -16.21 18.83
N ARG A 290 8.75 -17.42 18.24
CA ARG A 290 9.98 -18.19 18.43
C ARG A 290 11.20 -17.45 17.90
N SER A 291 11.13 -16.86 16.69
CA SER A 291 12.23 -16.11 16.12
C SER A 291 12.55 -14.82 16.90
N ALA A 292 11.55 -14.21 17.49
CA ALA A 292 11.65 -12.98 18.28
C ALA A 292 11.91 -13.23 19.79
N SER A 293 12.14 -14.48 20.21
CA SER A 293 12.35 -14.87 21.62
C SER A 293 11.22 -14.40 22.56
N LEU A 294 9.97 -14.44 22.07
CA LEU A 294 8.77 -14.15 22.85
C LEU A 294 8.16 -15.43 23.44
N SER A 295 7.13 -15.29 24.30
CA SER A 295 6.28 -16.42 24.70
C SER A 295 5.63 -17.03 23.48
N VAL A 296 5.86 -18.33 23.25
CA VAL A 296 5.43 -19.08 22.04
C VAL A 296 4.05 -19.69 22.33
N ASP A 297 3.01 -18.84 22.34
CA ASP A 297 1.64 -19.23 22.70
C ASP A 297 0.63 -19.09 21.54
N GLY A 298 1.04 -18.48 20.44
CA GLY A 298 0.18 -18.19 19.31
C GLY A 298 -0.91 -17.17 19.65
N ILE A 299 -0.65 -16.26 20.62
CA ILE A 299 -1.55 -15.18 21.01
C ILE A 299 -0.88 -13.85 20.68
N VAL A 300 -1.60 -12.96 20.01
CA VAL A 300 -1.13 -11.61 19.71
C VAL A 300 -1.67 -10.65 20.76
N GLY A 301 -0.81 -10.25 21.67
CA GLY A 301 -1.00 -9.16 22.62
C GLY A 301 0.04 -8.08 22.39
N LYS A 302 0.26 -7.20 23.36
CA LYS A 302 1.16 -6.05 23.25
C LYS A 302 2.59 -6.42 22.83
N ASN A 303 3.16 -7.50 23.40
CA ASN A 303 4.55 -7.87 23.13
C ASN A 303 4.73 -8.36 21.69
N THR A 304 3.83 -9.23 21.21
CA THR A 304 3.86 -9.72 19.84
C THR A 304 3.62 -8.58 18.86
N THR A 305 2.62 -7.73 19.10
CA THR A 305 2.31 -6.60 18.22
C THR A 305 3.47 -5.60 18.14
N LYS A 306 4.05 -5.25 19.32
CA LYS A 306 5.19 -4.34 19.35
C LYS A 306 6.39 -4.90 18.60
N SER A 307 6.71 -6.17 18.83
CA SER A 307 7.85 -6.84 18.18
C SER A 307 7.67 -6.93 16.66
N LEU A 308 6.45 -7.15 16.18
CA LEU A 308 6.13 -7.11 14.75
C LEU A 308 6.35 -5.71 14.15
N ILE A 309 5.92 -4.66 14.85
CA ILE A 309 6.18 -3.27 14.43
C ILE A 309 7.69 -3.00 14.43
N ASP A 310 8.42 -3.42 15.47
CA ASP A 310 9.87 -3.24 15.56
C ASP A 310 10.59 -3.94 14.40
N LYS A 311 10.17 -5.17 14.06
CA LYS A 311 10.71 -5.92 12.94
C LYS A 311 10.40 -5.26 11.59
N PHE A 312 9.19 -4.74 11.43
CA PHE A 312 8.81 -3.94 10.27
C PHE A 312 9.75 -2.73 10.11
N VAL A 313 9.97 -1.97 11.18
CA VAL A 313 10.86 -0.80 11.19
C VAL A 313 12.29 -1.20 10.83
N GLU A 314 12.81 -2.30 11.39
CA GLU A 314 14.15 -2.82 11.08
C GLU A 314 14.34 -3.11 9.58
N ILE A 315 13.33 -3.69 8.93
CA ILE A 315 13.39 -4.02 7.51
C ILE A 315 13.32 -2.75 6.66
N TYR A 316 12.44 -1.83 6.99
CA TYR A 316 12.21 -0.62 6.19
C TYR A 316 13.21 0.51 6.43
N LYS A 317 14.04 0.46 7.47
CA LYS A 317 15.11 1.46 7.67
C LYS A 317 16.21 1.40 6.62
N ASN A 318 16.41 0.23 6.02
CA ASN A 318 17.46 -0.05 5.04
C ASN A 318 16.98 0.10 3.58
N LEU A 319 15.72 0.50 3.38
CA LEU A 319 15.09 0.80 2.10
C LEU A 319 14.93 2.32 1.94
#